data_33dd3ad277b392df91de68c85275e6f2
#
_entry.id   33dd3ad277b392df91de68c85275e6f2
#
_cell.length_a   1.000
_cell.length_b   1.000
_cell.length_c   1.000
_cell.angle_alpha   90.00
_cell.angle_beta   90.00
_cell.angle_gamma   90.00
#
_symmetry.space_group_name_H-M   'P 1'
#
loop_
_entity.id
_entity.type
_entity.pdbx_description
1 polymer ?
#
loop_
_entity_poly.entity_id
_entity_poly.type
_entity_poly.pdbx_seq_one_letter_code
_entity_poly.pdbx_strand_id
1 'polypeptide(L)'
;MDEFKGRWQALQSEDAGSRLAGGALARSVAECFMAGYQIALDRTFHLRDARWGALAVSEGFDGHPPVTMDGESALAGSKTWVPGAPYIDTVMIRVGRGQDSIFAQIDLPCGGVTTALREKDGFLDDLDIGMIHLDRVPPSAYRVIDAFPVRLFPLMEATSFFAVLMTVADQTGASIHSALVDESHEMAQISATKLNVEDAKQFVERTQDWLRSNPTWAERSLAGWTTDQKLVSMYAGLANH
;
A
#
# COMPACT_ATOMS: atom_id res chain seq x y z
N MET A 1 12.27 -6.50 -5.30
CA MET A 1 10.85 -6.66 -4.86
C MET A 1 10.28 -8.06 -5.12
N ASP A 2 10.62 -8.72 -6.21
CA ASP A 2 10.12 -10.07 -6.54
C ASP A 2 10.43 -11.13 -5.46
N GLU A 3 11.67 -11.17 -4.95
CA GLU A 3 12.05 -12.07 -3.85
C GLU A 3 11.23 -11.81 -2.58
N PHE A 4 10.94 -10.54 -2.27
CA PHE A 4 10.10 -10.19 -1.14
C PHE A 4 8.65 -10.66 -1.34
N LYS A 5 8.07 -10.47 -2.54
CA LYS A 5 6.75 -11.02 -2.90
C LYS A 5 6.68 -12.53 -2.66
N GLY A 6 7.69 -13.27 -3.14
CA GLY A 6 7.74 -14.73 -2.97
C GLY A 6 7.75 -15.16 -1.49
N ARG A 7 8.57 -14.50 -0.67
CA ARG A 7 8.62 -14.75 0.79
C ARG A 7 7.29 -14.40 1.48
N TRP A 8 6.71 -13.26 1.10
CA TRP A 8 5.40 -12.84 1.60
C TRP A 8 4.30 -13.84 1.27
N GLN A 9 4.19 -14.25 0.01
CA GLN A 9 3.15 -15.18 -0.44
C GLN A 9 3.25 -16.56 0.21
N ALA A 10 4.47 -17.04 0.46
CA ALA A 10 4.69 -18.33 1.15
C ALA A 10 4.10 -18.36 2.57
N LEU A 11 4.05 -17.21 3.26
CA LEU A 11 3.51 -17.11 4.62
C LEU A 11 2.00 -16.85 4.66
N GLN A 12 1.40 -16.45 3.55
CA GLN A 12 -0.03 -16.09 3.52
C GLN A 12 -0.99 -17.28 3.51
N SER A 13 -0.48 -18.47 3.26
CA SER A 13 -1.32 -19.70 3.19
C SER A 13 -1.88 -20.12 4.55
N GLU A 14 -1.47 -19.50 5.65
CA GLU A 14 -1.69 -20.06 6.98
C GLU A 14 -2.64 -19.31 7.90
N ASP A 15 -2.80 -17.98 7.84
CA ASP A 15 -3.76 -17.24 8.71
C ASP A 15 -3.65 -15.71 8.57
N ALA A 16 -4.65 -14.92 9.05
CA ALA A 16 -4.61 -13.45 9.08
C ALA A 16 -3.47 -12.90 9.95
N GLY A 17 -3.03 -13.64 10.98
CA GLY A 17 -1.81 -13.36 11.73
C GLY A 17 -0.54 -13.46 10.88
N SER A 18 -0.57 -14.25 9.81
CA SER A 18 0.56 -14.46 8.91
C SER A 18 0.95 -13.22 8.09
N ARG A 19 0.05 -12.27 7.87
CA ARG A 19 0.34 -11.06 7.08
C ARG A 19 1.32 -10.13 7.77
N LEU A 20 1.14 -9.90 9.08
CA LEU A 20 2.15 -9.18 9.88
C LEU A 20 3.44 -9.98 10.00
N ALA A 21 3.36 -11.31 10.15
CA ALA A 21 4.54 -12.17 10.14
C ALA A 21 5.30 -12.05 8.80
N GLY A 22 4.59 -11.93 7.67
CA GLY A 22 5.18 -11.61 6.36
C GLY A 22 5.89 -10.25 6.35
N GLY A 23 5.28 -9.25 6.98
CA GLY A 23 5.87 -7.93 7.17
C GLY A 23 7.15 -7.96 8.00
N ALA A 24 7.21 -8.84 9.00
CA ALA A 24 8.38 -9.05 9.84
C ALA A 24 9.63 -9.56 9.08
N LEU A 25 9.46 -10.07 7.86
CA LEU A 25 10.57 -10.41 6.97
C LEU A 25 11.16 -9.20 6.24
N ALA A 26 10.58 -8.01 6.40
CA ALA A 26 11.04 -6.80 5.75
C ALA A 26 12.43 -6.39 6.27
N ARG A 27 13.33 -6.05 5.34
CA ARG A 27 14.71 -5.66 5.60
C ARG A 27 15.02 -4.23 5.18
N SER A 28 14.07 -3.58 4.51
CA SER A 28 14.19 -2.19 4.07
C SER A 28 12.90 -1.42 4.34
N VAL A 29 12.98 -0.10 4.30
CA VAL A 29 11.79 0.78 4.40
C VAL A 29 10.82 0.48 3.26
N ALA A 30 11.32 0.23 2.05
CA ALA A 30 10.53 -0.12 0.89
C ALA A 30 9.76 -1.45 1.09
N GLU A 31 10.39 -2.47 1.66
CA GLU A 31 9.73 -3.74 2.00
C GLU A 31 8.69 -3.55 3.13
N CYS A 32 8.98 -2.75 4.16
CA CYS A 32 8.00 -2.40 5.19
C CYS A 32 6.79 -1.67 4.59
N PHE A 33 7.05 -0.71 3.70
CA PHE A 33 5.99 0.00 2.99
C PHE A 33 5.13 -0.99 2.19
N MET A 34 5.74 -1.81 1.35
CA MET A 34 5.00 -2.76 0.51
C MET A 34 4.20 -3.75 1.35
N ALA A 35 4.76 -4.27 2.44
CA ALA A 35 4.03 -5.13 3.37
C ALA A 35 2.80 -4.42 3.95
N GLY A 36 2.97 -3.23 4.50
CA GLY A 36 1.87 -2.42 5.03
C GLY A 36 0.83 -2.08 3.97
N TYR A 37 1.29 -1.76 2.76
CA TYR A 37 0.43 -1.45 1.62
C TYR A 37 -0.45 -2.65 1.22
N GLN A 38 0.11 -3.86 1.13
CA GLN A 38 -0.67 -5.06 0.83
C GLN A 38 -1.68 -5.38 1.95
N ILE A 39 -1.30 -5.20 3.23
CA ILE A 39 -2.23 -5.33 4.36
C ILE A 39 -3.37 -4.31 4.22
N ALA A 40 -3.06 -3.05 3.92
CA ALA A 40 -4.06 -2.00 3.75
C ALA A 40 -5.02 -2.31 2.59
N LEU A 41 -4.51 -2.79 1.46
CA LEU A 41 -5.31 -3.19 0.31
C LEU A 41 -6.27 -4.32 0.66
N ASP A 42 -5.81 -5.34 1.36
CA ASP A 42 -6.68 -6.43 1.77
C ASP A 42 -7.76 -5.97 2.77
N ARG A 43 -7.39 -5.17 3.77
CA ARG A 43 -8.32 -4.63 4.76
C ARG A 43 -9.38 -3.73 4.13
N THR A 44 -9.06 -3.11 2.99
CA THR A 44 -9.95 -2.18 2.26
C THR A 44 -10.79 -2.89 1.21
N PHE A 45 -10.18 -3.79 0.44
CA PHE A 45 -10.80 -4.39 -0.76
C PHE A 45 -11.05 -5.89 -0.64
N HIS A 46 -10.66 -6.52 0.49
CA HIS A 46 -10.80 -7.97 0.71
C HIS A 46 -10.19 -8.78 -0.43
N LEU A 47 -8.92 -8.50 -0.73
CA LEU A 47 -8.17 -9.22 -1.75
C LEU A 47 -8.04 -10.71 -1.37
N ARG A 48 -8.54 -11.59 -2.21
CA ARG A 48 -8.49 -13.04 -1.99
C ARG A 48 -7.16 -13.61 -2.49
N ASP A 49 -6.83 -14.81 -1.98
CA ASP A 49 -5.79 -15.69 -2.52
C ASP A 49 -4.38 -15.07 -2.54
N ALA A 50 -4.02 -14.30 -1.50
CA ALA A 50 -2.69 -13.72 -1.36
C ALA A 50 -2.22 -12.89 -2.58
N ARG A 51 -3.17 -12.34 -3.33
CA ARG A 51 -2.89 -11.55 -4.53
C ARG A 51 -2.23 -10.22 -4.18
N TRP A 52 -1.18 -9.88 -4.86
CA TRP A 52 -0.57 -8.56 -4.76
C TRP A 52 -1.36 -7.55 -5.57
N GLY A 53 -1.78 -6.49 -4.89
CA GLY A 53 -2.57 -5.44 -5.49
C GLY A 53 -1.84 -4.09 -5.55
N ALA A 54 -2.45 -3.16 -6.30
CA ALA A 54 -2.14 -1.75 -6.21
C ALA A 54 -3.41 -0.90 -6.30
N LEU A 55 -3.42 0.24 -5.59
CA LEU A 55 -4.42 1.29 -5.74
C LEU A 55 -3.83 2.42 -6.59
N ALA A 56 -4.29 2.57 -7.81
CA ALA A 56 -3.79 3.51 -8.79
C ALA A 56 -4.70 4.74 -8.89
N VAL A 57 -4.37 5.81 -8.19
CA VAL A 57 -5.16 7.05 -8.15
C VAL A 57 -4.47 8.24 -8.83
N SER A 58 -3.14 8.29 -8.84
CA SER A 58 -2.34 9.39 -9.38
C SER A 58 -2.36 9.41 -10.91
N GLU A 59 -2.55 10.60 -11.50
CA GLU A 59 -2.67 10.79 -12.94
C GLU A 59 -2.21 12.19 -13.37
N GLY A 60 -2.08 12.38 -14.69
CA GLY A 60 -1.81 13.70 -15.28
C GLY A 60 -0.37 14.18 -15.14
N PHE A 61 0.58 13.26 -14.93
CA PHE A 61 2.00 13.55 -14.93
C PHE A 61 2.60 13.27 -16.32
N ASP A 62 3.55 14.10 -16.76
CA ASP A 62 4.31 13.95 -18.01
C ASP A 62 3.46 13.77 -19.30
N GLY A 63 2.30 14.43 -19.38
CA GLY A 63 1.47 14.38 -20.57
C GLY A 63 0.63 13.11 -20.74
N HIS A 64 0.67 12.20 -19.77
CA HIS A 64 -0.19 11.01 -19.79
C HIS A 64 -1.65 11.37 -19.53
N PRO A 65 -2.60 10.94 -20.40
CA PRO A 65 -4.01 11.25 -20.23
C PRO A 65 -4.56 10.55 -18.98
N PRO A 66 -5.48 11.20 -18.23
CA PRO A 66 -6.15 10.57 -17.10
C PRO A 66 -7.00 9.38 -17.56
N VAL A 67 -7.25 8.45 -16.65
CA VAL A 67 -8.15 7.34 -16.94
C VAL A 67 -9.58 7.81 -16.98
N THR A 68 -10.22 7.58 -18.11
CA THR A 68 -11.62 7.91 -18.39
C THR A 68 -12.38 6.68 -18.88
N MET A 69 -13.70 6.77 -18.87
CA MET A 69 -14.61 5.78 -19.42
C MET A 69 -15.31 6.40 -20.63
N ASP A 70 -15.35 5.68 -21.76
CA ASP A 70 -16.06 6.11 -22.95
C ASP A 70 -17.55 5.72 -22.94
N GLY A 71 -18.28 6.06 -24.02
CA GLY A 71 -19.72 5.74 -24.14
C GLY A 71 -20.05 4.25 -24.21
N GLU A 72 -19.06 3.38 -24.46
CA GLU A 72 -19.16 1.92 -24.43
C GLU A 72 -18.70 1.32 -23.10
N SER A 73 -18.43 2.18 -22.12
CA SER A 73 -17.88 1.82 -20.82
C SER A 73 -16.48 1.20 -20.88
N ALA A 74 -15.71 1.41 -21.95
CA ALA A 74 -14.33 0.98 -22.04
C ALA A 74 -13.41 2.01 -21.33
N LEU A 75 -12.40 1.48 -20.59
CA LEU A 75 -11.46 2.31 -19.87
C LEU A 75 -10.22 2.61 -20.71
N ALA A 76 -9.80 3.87 -20.75
CA ALA A 76 -8.59 4.31 -21.44
C ALA A 76 -7.89 5.42 -20.66
N GLY A 77 -6.54 5.46 -20.73
CA GLY A 77 -5.70 6.44 -20.05
C GLY A 77 -4.61 5.82 -19.21
N SER A 78 -4.01 6.59 -18.29
CA SER A 78 -2.86 6.14 -17.52
C SER A 78 -2.92 6.54 -16.05
N LYS A 79 -2.30 5.73 -15.20
CA LYS A 79 -1.95 6.06 -13.81
C LYS A 79 -0.44 6.02 -13.66
N THR A 80 0.10 7.00 -12.98
CA THR A 80 1.54 7.32 -13.00
C THR A 80 2.29 6.98 -11.72
N TRP A 81 1.59 6.45 -10.72
CA TRP A 81 2.17 5.96 -9.47
C TRP A 81 1.53 4.63 -9.10
N VAL A 82 2.24 3.54 -9.37
CA VAL A 82 1.78 2.16 -9.09
C VAL A 82 2.92 1.40 -8.41
N PRO A 83 2.88 1.28 -7.07
CA PRO A 83 3.91 0.54 -6.33
C PRO A 83 3.92 -0.93 -6.72
N GLY A 84 5.12 -1.47 -6.98
CA GLY A 84 5.30 -2.86 -7.38
C GLY A 84 4.70 -3.21 -8.74
N ALA A 85 4.56 -2.24 -9.65
CA ALA A 85 3.87 -2.40 -10.94
C ALA A 85 4.19 -3.68 -11.73
N PRO A 86 5.44 -4.18 -11.78
CA PRO A 86 5.75 -5.41 -12.51
C PRO A 86 5.22 -6.69 -11.85
N TYR A 87 4.85 -6.62 -10.58
CA TYR A 87 4.57 -7.79 -9.73
C TYR A 87 3.11 -7.91 -9.29
N ILE A 88 2.26 -6.91 -9.59
CA ILE A 88 0.87 -6.91 -9.13
C ILE A 88 0.01 -7.91 -9.92
N ASP A 89 -0.89 -8.56 -9.20
CA ASP A 89 -1.85 -9.53 -9.75
C ASP A 89 -3.24 -8.89 -9.97
N THR A 90 -3.46 -7.71 -9.35
CA THR A 90 -4.72 -6.94 -9.49
C THR A 90 -4.46 -5.46 -9.25
N VAL A 91 -5.23 -4.61 -9.89
CA VAL A 91 -5.15 -3.16 -9.68
C VAL A 91 -6.54 -2.56 -9.47
N MET A 92 -6.65 -1.69 -8.46
CA MET A 92 -7.82 -0.84 -8.24
C MET A 92 -7.51 0.54 -8.82
N ILE A 93 -8.29 0.97 -9.79
CA ILE A 93 -8.04 2.19 -10.57
C ILE A 93 -9.16 3.19 -10.32
N ARG A 94 -8.81 4.43 -9.94
CA ARG A 94 -9.76 5.53 -9.96
C ARG A 94 -10.00 5.97 -11.40
N VAL A 95 -11.26 5.98 -11.83
CA VAL A 95 -11.73 6.42 -13.14
C VAL A 95 -12.48 7.73 -12.99
N GLY A 96 -12.12 8.74 -13.76
CA GLY A 96 -12.67 10.10 -13.65
C GLY A 96 -12.09 10.88 -12.46
N ARG A 97 -12.67 12.06 -12.21
CA ARG A 97 -12.20 13.01 -11.20
C ARG A 97 -13.34 13.49 -10.30
N GLY A 98 -12.97 13.96 -9.11
CA GLY A 98 -13.93 14.55 -8.17
C GLY A 98 -14.84 13.52 -7.51
N GLN A 99 -16.07 13.98 -7.17
CA GLN A 99 -17.03 13.16 -6.41
C GLN A 99 -17.70 12.07 -7.26
N ASP A 100 -17.74 12.26 -8.58
CA ASP A 100 -18.34 11.30 -9.52
C ASP A 100 -17.34 10.23 -9.99
N SER A 101 -16.13 10.20 -9.43
CA SER A 101 -15.16 9.16 -9.75
C SER A 101 -15.65 7.81 -9.26
N ILE A 102 -15.45 6.79 -10.10
CA ILE A 102 -15.66 5.39 -9.73
C ILE A 102 -14.33 4.69 -9.53
N PHE A 103 -14.34 3.53 -8.91
CA PHE A 103 -13.19 2.65 -8.81
C PHE A 103 -13.46 1.36 -9.55
N ALA A 104 -12.50 0.98 -10.41
CA ALA A 104 -12.55 -0.26 -11.18
C ALA A 104 -11.43 -1.19 -10.70
N GLN A 105 -11.75 -2.44 -10.45
CA GLN A 105 -10.76 -3.48 -10.20
C GLN A 105 -10.53 -4.29 -11.47
N ILE A 106 -9.27 -4.44 -11.85
CA ILE A 106 -8.81 -5.20 -13.01
C ILE A 106 -7.85 -6.28 -12.54
N ASP A 107 -8.10 -7.53 -12.90
CA ASP A 107 -7.16 -8.63 -12.66
C ASP A 107 -6.12 -8.69 -13.78
N LEU A 108 -4.87 -8.97 -13.44
CA LEU A 108 -3.75 -9.00 -14.37
C LEU A 108 -3.22 -10.45 -14.54
N PRO A 109 -2.74 -10.80 -15.73
CA PRO A 109 -2.69 -9.99 -16.95
C PRO A 109 -4.07 -9.77 -17.58
N CYS A 110 -4.26 -8.60 -18.20
CA CYS A 110 -5.51 -8.24 -18.88
C CYS A 110 -5.20 -7.61 -20.24
N GLY A 111 -5.98 -7.98 -21.27
CA GLY A 111 -5.87 -7.36 -22.60
C GLY A 111 -6.16 -5.87 -22.54
N GLY A 112 -5.34 -5.05 -23.22
CA GLY A 112 -5.43 -3.60 -23.20
C GLY A 112 -4.79 -2.95 -21.94
N VAL A 113 -4.14 -3.74 -21.07
CA VAL A 113 -3.41 -3.23 -19.90
C VAL A 113 -1.92 -3.48 -20.07
N THR A 114 -1.11 -2.43 -19.93
CA THR A 114 0.35 -2.53 -19.91
C THR A 114 0.93 -1.79 -18.70
N THR A 115 2.04 -2.29 -18.19
CA THR A 115 2.79 -1.66 -17.11
C THR A 115 4.18 -1.24 -17.62
N ALA A 116 4.70 -0.12 -17.09
CA ALA A 116 6.06 0.33 -17.34
C ALA A 116 6.67 0.83 -16.03
N LEU A 117 7.98 0.59 -15.84
CA LEU A 117 8.72 1.16 -14.72
C LEU A 117 8.93 2.65 -14.91
N ARG A 118 8.92 3.40 -13.80
CA ARG A 118 9.39 4.78 -13.76
C ARG A 118 10.90 4.82 -13.58
N GLU A 119 11.50 5.94 -13.98
CA GLU A 119 12.87 6.24 -13.59
C GLU A 119 12.97 6.37 -12.07
N LYS A 120 14.06 5.85 -11.52
CA LYS A 120 14.35 5.92 -10.08
C LYS A 120 14.80 7.33 -9.73
N ASP A 121 14.24 7.89 -8.65
CA ASP A 121 14.52 9.24 -8.17
C ASP A 121 15.14 9.28 -6.76
N GLY A 122 15.55 8.12 -6.25
CA GLY A 122 16.14 7.93 -4.94
C GLY A 122 15.14 7.72 -3.80
N PHE A 123 13.85 7.84 -4.06
CA PHE A 123 12.81 7.63 -3.04
C PHE A 123 12.07 6.32 -3.29
N LEU A 124 12.15 5.40 -2.34
CA LEU A 124 11.54 4.07 -2.45
C LEU A 124 11.96 3.32 -3.75
N ASP A 125 13.19 3.53 -4.18
CA ASP A 125 13.72 2.95 -5.42
C ASP A 125 13.63 1.43 -5.48
N ASP A 126 13.65 0.77 -4.31
CA ASP A 126 13.51 -0.68 -4.21
C ASP A 126 12.07 -1.19 -4.45
N LEU A 127 11.08 -0.28 -4.54
CA LEU A 127 9.68 -0.66 -4.78
C LEU A 127 9.35 -1.01 -6.22
N ASP A 128 10.21 -0.68 -7.18
CA ASP A 128 9.86 -0.78 -8.60
C ASP A 128 8.54 -0.07 -8.92
N ILE A 129 8.49 1.23 -8.58
CA ILE A 129 7.32 2.07 -8.88
C ILE A 129 7.17 2.19 -10.39
N GLY A 130 5.96 2.02 -10.88
CA GLY A 130 5.68 2.07 -12.30
C GLY A 130 4.46 2.91 -12.66
N MET A 131 4.10 2.79 -13.91
CA MET A 131 2.87 3.31 -14.50
C MET A 131 2.03 2.16 -15.02
N ILE A 132 0.73 2.37 -15.12
CA ILE A 132 -0.18 1.49 -15.81
C ILE A 132 -0.91 2.27 -16.90
N HIS A 133 -0.98 1.69 -18.08
CA HIS A 133 -1.67 2.24 -19.23
C HIS A 133 -2.81 1.31 -19.63
N LEU A 134 -3.97 1.92 -19.90
CA LEU A 134 -5.19 1.24 -20.34
C LEU A 134 -5.49 1.68 -21.78
N ASP A 135 -5.68 0.71 -22.66
CA ASP A 135 -6.09 0.90 -24.03
C ASP A 135 -7.41 0.15 -24.27
N ARG A 136 -8.54 0.87 -24.15
CA ARG A 136 -9.90 0.38 -24.37
C ARG A 136 -10.22 -0.92 -23.64
N VAL A 137 -9.90 -1.00 -22.34
CA VAL A 137 -10.22 -2.15 -21.48
C VAL A 137 -11.75 -2.28 -21.40
N PRO A 138 -12.34 -3.38 -21.89
CA PRO A 138 -13.78 -3.52 -21.99
C PRO A 138 -14.45 -3.74 -20.61
N PRO A 139 -15.75 -3.42 -20.46
CA PRO A 139 -16.46 -3.57 -19.19
C PRO A 139 -16.52 -5.00 -18.66
N SER A 140 -16.32 -6.02 -19.52
CA SER A 140 -16.23 -7.42 -19.11
C SER A 140 -14.91 -7.78 -18.41
N ALA A 141 -13.89 -6.92 -18.49
CA ALA A 141 -12.55 -7.15 -17.95
C ALA A 141 -12.31 -6.46 -16.61
N TYR A 142 -13.27 -5.70 -16.09
CA TYR A 142 -13.17 -5.06 -14.79
C TYR A 142 -14.49 -5.16 -14.01
N ARG A 143 -14.40 -4.95 -12.71
CA ARG A 143 -15.58 -4.76 -11.85
C ARG A 143 -15.52 -3.41 -11.17
N VAL A 144 -16.66 -2.75 -11.07
CA VAL A 144 -16.79 -1.53 -10.25
C VAL A 144 -16.82 -1.92 -8.78
N ILE A 145 -16.06 -1.23 -7.96
CA ILE A 145 -15.98 -1.44 -6.51
C ILE A 145 -16.47 -0.20 -5.76
N ASP A 146 -16.90 -0.40 -4.51
CA ASP A 146 -17.39 0.67 -3.65
C ASP A 146 -16.28 1.71 -3.38
N ALA A 147 -16.62 2.98 -3.54
CA ALA A 147 -15.71 4.09 -3.29
C ALA A 147 -15.55 4.43 -1.78
N PHE A 148 -16.48 4.02 -0.93
CA PHE A 148 -16.45 4.39 0.49
C PHE A 148 -15.20 3.89 1.22
N PRO A 149 -14.79 2.62 1.11
CA PRO A 149 -13.58 2.16 1.77
C PRO A 149 -12.31 2.85 1.28
N VAL A 150 -12.30 3.31 0.01
CA VAL A 150 -11.13 3.97 -0.60
C VAL A 150 -10.79 5.28 0.08
N ARG A 151 -11.78 6.00 0.63
CA ARG A 151 -11.56 7.27 1.34
C ARG A 151 -10.75 7.08 2.62
N LEU A 152 -10.82 5.91 3.22
CA LEU A 152 -10.06 5.55 4.42
C LEU A 152 -8.69 4.94 4.09
N PHE A 153 -8.43 4.65 2.81
CA PHE A 153 -7.21 3.96 2.40
C PHE A 153 -5.92 4.64 2.88
N PRO A 154 -5.75 5.97 2.82
CA PRO A 154 -4.51 6.59 3.32
C PRO A 154 -4.25 6.31 4.80
N LEU A 155 -5.31 6.29 5.63
CA LEU A 155 -5.19 5.97 7.04
C LEU A 155 -4.97 4.47 7.28
N MET A 156 -5.61 3.61 6.48
CA MET A 156 -5.37 2.17 6.47
C MET A 156 -3.92 1.84 6.10
N GLU A 157 -3.39 2.54 5.10
CA GLU A 157 -2.00 2.41 4.65
C GLU A 157 -1.02 2.85 5.73
N ALA A 158 -1.23 4.02 6.34
CA ALA A 158 -0.41 4.51 7.43
C ALA A 158 -0.40 3.55 8.62
N THR A 159 -1.57 3.13 9.11
CA THR A 159 -1.66 2.19 10.24
C THR A 159 -1.03 0.85 9.95
N SER A 160 -1.19 0.32 8.73
CA SER A 160 -0.58 -0.95 8.33
C SER A 160 0.93 -0.84 8.21
N PHE A 161 1.45 0.25 7.64
CA PHE A 161 2.88 0.51 7.54
C PHE A 161 3.53 0.57 8.94
N PHE A 162 2.94 1.34 9.85
CA PHE A 162 3.46 1.45 11.21
C PHE A 162 3.33 0.13 12.00
N ALA A 163 2.27 -0.64 11.78
CA ALA A 163 2.13 -1.95 12.39
C ALA A 163 3.26 -2.91 11.94
N VAL A 164 3.61 -2.89 10.65
CA VAL A 164 4.76 -3.64 10.13
C VAL A 164 6.07 -3.16 10.76
N LEU A 165 6.30 -1.85 10.82
CA LEU A 165 7.51 -1.30 11.45
C LEU A 165 7.66 -1.74 12.91
N MET A 166 6.57 -1.71 13.69
CA MET A 166 6.61 -2.16 15.10
C MET A 166 6.89 -3.66 15.21
N THR A 167 6.34 -4.46 14.31
CA THR A 167 6.62 -5.90 14.27
C THR A 167 8.10 -6.18 13.94
N VAL A 168 8.67 -5.47 12.97
CA VAL A 168 10.11 -5.58 12.66
C VAL A 168 10.97 -5.12 13.84
N ALA A 169 10.56 -4.04 14.51
CA ALA A 169 11.30 -3.52 15.65
C ALA A 169 11.30 -4.50 16.83
N ASP A 170 10.18 -5.12 17.15
CA ASP A 170 10.07 -6.15 18.17
C ASP A 170 10.97 -7.35 17.87
N GLN A 171 10.91 -7.88 16.65
CA GLN A 171 11.71 -9.04 16.24
C GLN A 171 13.21 -8.77 16.17
N THR A 172 13.62 -7.52 15.92
CA THR A 172 15.03 -7.13 15.93
C THR A 172 15.55 -6.72 17.30
N GLY A 173 14.74 -6.93 18.34
CA GLY A 173 15.12 -6.71 19.75
C GLY A 173 15.17 -5.23 20.13
N ALA A 174 14.40 -4.38 19.47
CA ALA A 174 14.22 -2.99 19.89
C ALA A 174 13.47 -2.93 21.23
N SER A 175 13.81 -1.94 22.07
CA SER A 175 13.06 -1.71 23.32
C SER A 175 11.72 -1.04 22.98
N ILE A 176 10.67 -1.86 22.82
CA ILE A 176 9.31 -1.41 22.58
C ILE A 176 8.43 -1.79 23.76
N HIS A 177 7.51 -0.92 24.11
CA HIS A 177 6.49 -1.25 25.11
C HIS A 177 5.52 -2.28 24.52
N SER A 178 5.26 -3.40 25.24
CA SER A 178 4.42 -4.50 24.74
C SER A 178 3.04 -4.04 24.29
N ALA A 179 2.42 -3.07 24.99
CA ALA A 179 1.13 -2.53 24.59
C ALA A 179 1.13 -1.90 23.18
N LEU A 180 2.24 -1.32 22.71
CA LEU A 180 2.34 -0.77 21.35
C LEU A 180 2.46 -1.89 20.30
N VAL A 181 3.12 -3.01 20.66
CA VAL A 181 3.18 -4.21 19.82
C VAL A 181 1.80 -4.85 19.69
N ASP A 182 1.09 -5.02 20.81
CA ASP A 182 -0.26 -5.60 20.84
C ASP A 182 -1.23 -4.74 20.01
N GLU A 183 -1.19 -3.43 20.20
CA GLU A 183 -1.98 -2.47 19.42
C GLU A 183 -1.66 -2.53 17.91
N SER A 184 -0.39 -2.73 17.54
CA SER A 184 0.02 -2.90 16.15
C SER A 184 -0.66 -4.12 15.51
N HIS A 185 -0.73 -5.22 16.26
CA HIS A 185 -1.40 -6.44 15.81
C HIS A 185 -2.91 -6.21 15.63
N GLU A 186 -3.55 -5.52 16.56
CA GLU A 186 -4.98 -5.18 16.46
C GLU A 186 -5.24 -4.27 15.25
N MET A 187 -4.46 -3.20 15.10
CA MET A 187 -4.60 -2.26 13.99
C MET A 187 -4.46 -2.92 12.62
N ALA A 188 -3.57 -3.90 12.48
CA ALA A 188 -3.40 -4.62 11.22
C ALA A 188 -4.56 -5.56 10.86
N GLN A 189 -5.45 -5.89 11.81
CA GLN A 189 -6.59 -6.79 11.59
C GLN A 189 -7.92 -6.06 11.34
N ILE A 190 -8.05 -4.80 11.77
CA ILE A 190 -9.29 -4.04 11.64
C ILE A 190 -9.59 -3.73 10.17
N SER A 191 -10.75 -4.12 9.67
CA SER A 191 -11.20 -3.76 8.31
C SER A 191 -11.54 -2.27 8.20
N ALA A 192 -11.50 -1.70 6.98
CA ALA A 192 -11.80 -0.29 6.74
C ALA A 192 -13.18 0.12 7.28
N THR A 193 -14.18 -0.77 7.22
CA THR A 193 -15.54 -0.50 7.71
C THR A 193 -15.68 -0.47 9.23
N LYS A 194 -14.69 -0.99 9.96
CA LYS A 194 -14.67 -1.06 11.43
C LYS A 194 -13.61 -0.13 12.05
N LEU A 195 -12.81 0.55 11.23
CA LEU A 195 -11.74 1.40 11.70
C LEU A 195 -12.32 2.61 12.45
N ASN A 196 -11.92 2.79 13.70
CA ASN A 196 -12.10 4.05 14.40
C ASN A 196 -10.97 5.01 13.96
N VAL A 197 -11.36 6.12 13.36
CA VAL A 197 -10.42 7.09 12.80
C VAL A 197 -9.54 7.73 13.88
N GLU A 198 -10.11 8.03 15.05
CA GLU A 198 -9.38 8.65 16.16
C GLU A 198 -8.34 7.68 16.76
N ASP A 199 -8.73 6.43 17.01
CA ASP A 199 -7.81 5.41 17.51
C ASP A 199 -6.65 5.17 16.53
N ALA A 200 -6.98 5.14 15.23
CA ALA A 200 -5.98 4.98 14.17
C ALA A 200 -4.98 6.15 14.12
N LYS A 201 -5.46 7.39 14.24
CA LYS A 201 -4.59 8.58 14.31
C LYS A 201 -3.67 8.53 15.52
N GLN A 202 -4.22 8.24 16.69
CA GLN A 202 -3.45 8.11 17.94
C GLN A 202 -2.40 7.00 17.87
N PHE A 203 -2.71 5.88 17.23
CA PHE A 203 -1.73 4.81 16.99
C PHE A 203 -0.58 5.30 16.11
N VAL A 204 -0.87 5.98 14.99
CA VAL A 204 0.14 6.58 14.11
C VAL A 204 1.04 7.55 14.87
N GLU A 205 0.46 8.45 15.68
CA GLU A 205 1.22 9.40 16.50
C GLU A 205 2.16 8.72 17.50
N ARG A 206 1.65 7.74 18.27
CA ARG A 206 2.47 7.00 19.25
C ARG A 206 3.63 6.26 18.58
N THR A 207 3.39 5.66 17.43
CA THR A 207 4.44 4.96 16.68
C THR A 207 5.51 5.92 16.17
N GLN A 208 5.11 7.09 15.68
CA GLN A 208 6.05 8.13 15.25
C GLN A 208 6.87 8.68 16.42
N ASP A 209 6.27 8.88 17.59
CA ASP A 209 6.97 9.31 18.81
C ASP A 209 8.02 8.28 19.22
N TRP A 210 7.66 7.01 19.14
CA TRP A 210 8.60 5.93 19.39
C TRP A 210 9.76 5.95 18.39
N LEU A 211 9.50 6.10 17.09
CA LEU A 211 10.55 6.20 16.05
C LEU A 211 11.47 7.40 16.26
N ARG A 212 10.91 8.56 16.60
CA ARG A 212 11.70 9.77 16.92
C ARG A 212 12.61 9.57 18.15
N SER A 213 12.16 8.77 19.09
CA SER A 213 12.94 8.44 20.30
C SER A 213 13.97 7.34 20.08
N ASN A 214 13.90 6.61 18.96
CA ASN A 214 14.76 5.47 18.64
C ASN A 214 15.40 5.56 17.23
N PRO A 215 16.01 6.70 16.85
CA PRO A 215 16.49 6.92 15.47
C PRO A 215 17.59 5.92 15.07
N THR A 216 18.48 5.56 15.99
CA THR A 216 19.58 4.64 15.73
C THR A 216 19.12 3.21 15.47
N TRP A 217 17.94 2.82 15.96
CA TRP A 217 17.37 1.50 15.65
C TRP A 217 17.04 1.43 14.15
N ALA A 218 16.29 2.38 13.64
CA ALA A 218 15.86 2.39 12.26
C ALA A 218 17.04 2.44 11.27
N GLU A 219 18.05 3.26 11.55
CA GLU A 219 19.28 3.35 10.74
C GLU A 219 20.05 2.03 10.67
N ARG A 220 20.05 1.23 11.75
CA ARG A 220 20.77 -0.04 11.81
C ARG A 220 19.97 -1.21 11.27
N SER A 221 18.65 -1.16 11.39
CA SER A 221 17.78 -2.31 11.15
C SER A 221 17.11 -2.30 9.78
N LEU A 222 16.99 -1.13 9.14
CA LEU A 222 16.27 -0.96 7.89
C LEU A 222 17.16 -0.34 6.81
N ALA A 223 17.43 -1.11 5.76
CA ALA A 223 18.07 -0.55 4.57
C ALA A 223 17.19 0.56 3.97
N GLY A 224 17.83 1.59 3.41
CA GLY A 224 17.13 2.73 2.81
C GLY A 224 16.58 3.76 3.81
N TRP A 225 16.74 3.58 5.13
CA TRP A 225 16.15 4.49 6.13
C TRP A 225 16.50 5.96 5.87
N THR A 226 17.75 6.28 5.65
CA THR A 226 18.21 7.67 5.46
C THR A 226 17.53 8.33 4.25
N THR A 227 17.28 7.58 3.18
CA THR A 227 16.63 8.06 1.95
C THR A 227 15.11 8.11 2.09
N ASP A 228 14.53 7.09 2.73
CA ASP A 228 13.09 6.84 2.69
C ASP A 228 12.36 7.27 3.97
N GLN A 229 13.07 7.76 5.00
CA GLN A 229 12.45 8.25 6.25
C GLN A 229 11.42 9.37 6.04
N LYS A 230 11.47 10.08 4.90
CA LYS A 230 10.43 11.06 4.54
C LYS A 230 9.04 10.43 4.42
N LEU A 231 8.93 9.11 4.16
CA LEU A 231 7.66 8.39 4.16
C LEU A 231 6.98 8.47 5.54
N VAL A 232 7.76 8.29 6.61
CA VAL A 232 7.25 8.42 7.99
C VAL A 232 6.66 9.82 8.23
N SER A 233 7.35 10.86 7.72
CA SER A 233 6.89 12.25 7.84
C SER A 233 5.64 12.53 6.99
N MET A 234 5.52 11.89 5.82
CA MET A 234 4.32 12.01 4.98
C MET A 234 3.08 11.46 5.68
N TYR A 235 3.21 10.32 6.36
CA TYR A 235 2.10 9.76 7.14
C TYR A 235 1.77 10.58 8.40
N ALA A 236 2.74 11.33 8.95
CA ALA A 236 2.46 12.27 10.04
C ALA A 236 1.43 13.34 9.65
N GLY A 237 1.47 13.80 8.40
CA GLY A 237 0.49 14.75 7.88
C GLY A 237 -0.94 14.23 7.86
N LEU A 238 -1.15 12.92 7.75
CA LEU A 238 -2.48 12.31 7.71
C LEU A 238 -3.17 12.30 9.09
N ALA A 239 -2.41 12.25 10.18
CA ALA A 239 -2.94 12.32 11.53
C ALA A 239 -3.48 13.72 11.89
N ASN A 240 -3.00 14.77 11.21
CA ASN A 240 -3.33 16.17 11.50
C ASN A 240 -4.51 16.72 10.67
N HIS A 241 -5.11 15.93 9.79
CA HIS A 241 -6.26 16.26 8.95
C HIS A 241 -7.44 15.32 9.20
#